data_e33f4b4bf75c0d1e064ea91f3fcc5d14
#
_entry.id   e33f4b4bf75c0d1e064ea91f3fcc5d14
#
_cell.length_a   1.000
_cell.length_b   1.000
_cell.length_c   1.000
_cell.angle_alpha   90.00
_cell.angle_beta   90.00
_cell.angle_gamma   90.00
#
_symmetry.space_group_name_H-M   'P 1'
#
loop_
_entity.id
_entity.type
_entity.pdbx_description
1 polymer ?
#
loop_
_entity_poly.entity_id
_entity_poly.type
_entity_poly.pdbx_seq_one_letter_code
_entity_poly.pdbx_strand_id
1 'polypeptide(L)'
;MMHHMMYAQAQAEFEAIIQEDPGCAMAHWGVATSLFQPLWGTTPSAADITRGRQAIQEARNAVGDKRERLLIDATAAFFDTETDSVQERLAGWVDGMHSAYQAFPKDLEIATFYALSLLTKALSADDRKALHNEAEQVLRTAWKTQPTHPGAVHYSIHATDADGRGGNATEIVASYTQIAPNVPHALHMPSHIYVRLGDWPKMIDWNQQSAEVAAAISPSSH
;
A
#
# COMPACT_ATOMS: atom_id res chain seq x y z
N MET A 1 -3.65 1.45 -8.84
CA MET A 1 -2.36 0.71 -9.01
C MET A 1 -1.62 0.58 -7.68
N MET A 2 -1.25 1.66 -6.99
CA MET A 2 -0.45 1.62 -5.76
C MET A 2 -1.05 0.76 -4.65
N HIS A 3 -2.35 0.92 -4.34
CA HIS A 3 -3.05 0.08 -3.35
C HIS A 3 -3.12 -1.42 -3.68
N HIS A 4 -2.82 -1.80 -4.90
CA HIS A 4 -2.71 -3.21 -5.32
C HIS A 4 -1.26 -3.66 -5.46
N MET A 5 -0.31 -2.87 -4.92
CA MET A 5 1.14 -3.15 -4.97
C MET A 5 1.71 -3.31 -6.38
N MET A 6 1.03 -2.74 -7.37
CA MET A 6 1.50 -2.66 -8.77
C MET A 6 2.43 -1.45 -8.89
N TYR A 7 3.54 -1.47 -8.14
CA TYR A 7 4.40 -0.30 -7.96
C TYR A 7 5.05 0.19 -9.24
N ALA A 8 5.52 -0.71 -10.12
CA ALA A 8 6.13 -0.31 -11.40
C ALA A 8 5.12 0.38 -12.32
N GLN A 9 3.89 -0.15 -12.39
CA GLN A 9 2.82 0.45 -13.18
C GLN A 9 2.34 1.77 -12.56
N ALA A 10 2.22 1.83 -11.23
CA ALA A 10 1.85 3.06 -10.54
C ALA A 10 2.88 4.16 -10.78
N GLN A 11 4.17 3.82 -10.73
CA GLN A 11 5.26 4.76 -11.02
C GLN A 11 5.18 5.31 -12.44
N ALA A 12 4.95 4.45 -13.45
CA ALA A 12 4.81 4.89 -14.83
C ALA A 12 3.64 5.87 -15.03
N GLU A 13 2.49 5.63 -14.37
CA GLU A 13 1.35 6.54 -14.40
C GLU A 13 1.67 7.88 -13.73
N PHE A 14 2.34 7.88 -12.57
CA PHE A 14 2.76 9.12 -11.93
C PHE A 14 3.77 9.90 -12.77
N GLU A 15 4.69 9.23 -13.45
CA GLU A 15 5.63 9.85 -14.38
C GLU A 15 4.92 10.47 -15.58
N ALA A 16 3.90 9.82 -16.11
CA ALA A 16 3.07 10.39 -17.18
C ALA A 16 2.34 11.66 -16.71
N ILE A 17 1.80 11.67 -15.47
CA ILE A 17 1.20 12.87 -14.90
C ILE A 17 2.23 14.00 -14.77
N ILE A 18 3.45 13.71 -14.31
CA ILE A 18 4.53 14.73 -14.20
C ILE A 18 4.91 15.32 -15.57
N GLN A 19 4.84 14.53 -16.65
CA GLN A 19 5.08 15.03 -18.00
C GLN A 19 4.00 16.01 -18.45
N GLU A 20 2.75 15.81 -18.07
CA GLU A 20 1.61 16.68 -18.39
C GLU A 20 1.52 17.89 -17.44
N ASP A 21 1.75 17.67 -16.15
CA ASP A 21 1.77 18.68 -15.10
C ASP A 21 2.96 18.51 -14.15
N PRO A 22 4.11 19.13 -14.47
CA PRO A 22 5.30 19.08 -13.61
C PRO A 22 5.08 19.67 -12.21
N GLY A 23 4.03 20.45 -12.00
CA GLY A 23 3.65 21.04 -10.72
C GLY A 23 2.76 20.15 -9.84
N CYS A 24 2.40 18.95 -10.29
CA CYS A 24 1.56 18.03 -9.51
C CYS A 24 2.36 17.39 -8.35
N ALA A 25 2.28 17.98 -7.15
CA ALA A 25 3.00 17.52 -5.96
C ALA A 25 2.74 16.03 -5.65
N MET A 26 1.48 15.58 -5.80
CA MET A 26 1.10 14.20 -5.50
C MET A 26 1.60 13.19 -6.53
N ALA A 27 1.89 13.61 -7.75
CA ALA A 27 2.53 12.73 -8.73
C ALA A 27 4.00 12.46 -8.35
N HIS A 28 4.73 13.48 -7.95
CA HIS A 28 6.09 13.33 -7.41
C HIS A 28 6.12 12.49 -6.14
N TRP A 29 5.17 12.71 -5.20
CA TRP A 29 4.99 11.86 -4.02
C TRP A 29 4.72 10.40 -4.40
N GLY A 30 3.89 10.15 -5.42
CA GLY A 30 3.54 8.82 -5.91
C GLY A 30 4.77 8.09 -6.48
N VAL A 31 5.61 8.77 -7.23
CA VAL A 31 6.91 8.22 -7.69
C VAL A 31 7.75 7.81 -6.50
N ALA A 32 7.96 8.70 -5.53
CA ALA A 32 8.77 8.41 -4.34
C ALA A 32 8.22 7.20 -3.56
N THR A 33 6.92 7.19 -3.27
CA THR A 33 6.28 6.11 -2.50
C THR A 33 6.38 4.76 -3.21
N SER A 34 6.35 4.73 -4.54
CA SER A 34 6.50 3.49 -5.33
C SER A 34 7.90 2.89 -5.24
N LEU A 35 8.94 3.67 -4.90
CA LEU A 35 10.33 3.22 -4.90
C LEU A 35 10.72 2.39 -3.68
N PHE A 36 10.08 2.55 -2.53
CA PHE A 36 10.41 1.73 -1.35
C PHE A 36 9.45 0.56 -1.10
N GLN A 37 8.42 0.43 -1.91
CA GLN A 37 7.54 -0.74 -2.00
C GLN A 37 7.09 -1.29 -0.63
N PRO A 38 6.27 -0.57 0.15
CA PRO A 38 5.83 -1.04 1.46
C PRO A 38 5.25 -2.46 1.41
N LEU A 39 5.47 -3.26 2.45
CA LEU A 39 5.12 -4.68 2.61
C LEU A 39 5.93 -5.70 1.79
N TRP A 40 6.63 -5.32 0.74
CA TRP A 40 7.40 -6.29 -0.05
C TRP A 40 8.75 -6.66 0.57
N GLY A 41 9.17 -5.97 1.63
CA GLY A 41 10.45 -6.24 2.32
C GLY A 41 11.68 -6.03 1.42
N THR A 42 11.51 -5.30 0.32
CA THR A 42 12.62 -4.98 -0.60
C THR A 42 13.47 -3.86 -0.01
N THR A 43 14.78 -3.94 -0.25
CA THR A 43 15.70 -2.85 0.07
C THR A 43 15.88 -2.00 -1.18
N PRO A 44 15.47 -0.72 -1.18
CA PRO A 44 15.71 0.18 -2.30
C PRO A 44 17.20 0.31 -2.62
N SER A 45 17.54 0.35 -3.90
CA SER A 45 18.91 0.60 -4.32
C SER A 45 19.37 2.04 -3.99
N ALA A 46 20.66 2.30 -4.00
CA ALA A 46 21.18 3.67 -3.85
C ALA A 46 20.62 4.63 -4.92
N ALA A 47 20.35 4.12 -6.13
CA ALA A 47 19.72 4.89 -7.19
C ALA A 47 18.25 5.22 -6.84
N ASP A 48 17.49 4.27 -6.27
CA ASP A 48 16.11 4.50 -5.83
C ASP A 48 16.05 5.52 -4.69
N ILE A 49 16.98 5.45 -3.74
CA ILE A 49 17.09 6.44 -2.65
C ILE A 49 17.36 7.83 -3.21
N THR A 50 18.31 7.95 -4.14
CA THR A 50 18.62 9.24 -4.79
C THR A 50 17.43 9.80 -5.55
N ARG A 51 16.76 8.95 -6.32
CA ARG A 51 15.57 9.32 -7.09
C ARG A 51 14.38 9.70 -6.18
N GLY A 52 14.17 8.95 -5.10
CA GLY A 52 13.13 9.25 -4.12
C GLY A 52 13.36 10.60 -3.44
N ARG A 53 14.59 10.92 -3.05
CA ARG A 53 14.96 12.26 -2.51
C ARG A 53 14.63 13.38 -3.51
N GLN A 54 15.00 13.19 -4.78
CA GLN A 54 14.68 14.18 -5.81
C GLN A 54 13.16 14.35 -5.96
N ALA A 55 12.40 13.27 -6.09
CA ALA A 55 10.97 13.32 -6.24
C ALA A 55 10.29 14.01 -5.02
N ILE A 56 10.74 13.73 -3.80
CA ILE A 56 10.25 14.40 -2.59
C ILE A 56 10.57 15.90 -2.60
N GLN A 57 11.77 16.29 -3.05
CA GLN A 57 12.12 17.71 -3.17
C GLN A 57 11.19 18.44 -4.13
N GLU A 58 10.89 17.86 -5.30
CA GLU A 58 9.94 18.44 -6.26
C GLU A 58 8.52 18.50 -5.68
N ALA A 59 8.08 17.44 -4.98
CA ALA A 59 6.79 17.43 -4.29
C ALA A 59 6.68 18.56 -3.25
N ARG A 60 7.72 18.79 -2.46
CA ARG A 60 7.77 19.88 -1.46
C ARG A 60 7.72 21.26 -2.09
N ASN A 61 8.35 21.44 -3.25
CA ASN A 61 8.36 22.71 -3.97
C ASN A 61 6.97 23.05 -4.53
N ALA A 62 6.19 22.04 -4.89
CA ALA A 62 4.89 22.17 -5.56
C ALA A 62 3.69 22.14 -4.60
N VAL A 63 3.83 21.56 -3.38
CA VAL A 63 2.70 21.33 -2.48
C VAL A 63 2.04 22.60 -1.98
N GLY A 64 0.69 22.65 -2.07
CA GLY A 64 -0.13 23.79 -1.65
C GLY A 64 -0.90 23.57 -0.35
N ASP A 65 -1.37 22.38 -0.07
CA ASP A 65 -2.24 22.14 1.07
C ASP A 65 -1.59 21.32 2.19
N LYS A 66 -2.19 21.39 3.39
CA LYS A 66 -1.66 20.75 4.59
C LYS A 66 -1.76 19.22 4.53
N ARG A 67 -2.81 18.69 3.88
CA ARG A 67 -3.06 17.26 3.78
C ARG A 67 -1.96 16.58 2.94
N GLU A 68 -1.71 17.12 1.75
CA GLU A 68 -0.67 16.62 0.85
C GLU A 68 0.71 16.77 1.48
N ARG A 69 0.99 17.90 2.14
CA ARG A 69 2.24 18.15 2.84
C ARG A 69 2.55 17.06 3.85
N LEU A 70 1.58 16.62 4.65
CA LEU A 70 1.80 15.55 5.64
C LEU A 70 2.12 14.20 4.99
N LEU A 71 1.49 13.85 3.86
CA LEU A 71 1.83 12.63 3.11
C LEU A 71 3.25 12.72 2.52
N ILE A 72 3.60 13.88 1.97
CA ILE A 72 4.94 14.14 1.42
C ILE A 72 5.99 14.06 2.54
N ASP A 73 5.76 14.72 3.68
CA ASP A 73 6.71 14.73 4.80
C ASP A 73 6.87 13.35 5.44
N ALA A 74 5.80 12.55 5.52
CA ALA A 74 5.89 11.16 5.96
C ALA A 74 6.79 10.33 5.01
N THR A 75 6.59 10.46 3.71
CA THR A 75 7.42 9.75 2.72
C THR A 75 8.86 10.30 2.70
N ALA A 76 9.04 11.60 2.90
CA ALA A 76 10.34 12.24 3.03
C ALA A 76 11.17 11.65 4.18
N ALA A 77 10.54 11.35 5.32
CA ALA A 77 11.22 10.75 6.46
C ALA A 77 11.91 9.43 6.11
N PHE A 78 11.37 8.65 5.17
CA PHE A 78 12.03 7.47 4.65
C PHE A 78 13.30 7.80 3.86
N PHE A 79 13.23 8.80 2.96
CA PHE A 79 14.33 9.10 2.05
C PHE A 79 15.41 10.00 2.65
N ASP A 80 15.05 10.95 3.51
CA ASP A 80 15.96 11.94 4.11
C ASP A 80 16.82 11.36 5.24
N THR A 81 16.43 10.23 5.84
CA THR A 81 17.20 9.59 6.92
C THR A 81 18.55 9.11 6.40
N GLU A 82 19.63 9.54 7.03
CA GLU A 82 21.01 9.16 6.70
C GLU A 82 21.37 7.83 7.41
N THR A 83 20.92 6.72 6.85
CA THR A 83 21.16 5.35 7.33
C THR A 83 21.08 4.35 6.17
N ASP A 84 21.77 3.24 6.30
CA ASP A 84 21.62 2.08 5.42
C ASP A 84 20.51 1.11 5.92
N SER A 85 20.00 1.33 7.12
CA SER A 85 18.96 0.51 7.72
C SER A 85 17.58 0.85 7.14
N VAL A 86 17.00 -0.08 6.40
CA VAL A 86 15.63 0.05 5.90
C VAL A 86 14.64 0.15 7.06
N GLN A 87 14.88 -0.52 8.17
CA GLN A 87 14.02 -0.49 9.36
C GLN A 87 13.97 0.91 9.99
N GLU A 88 15.11 1.61 10.07
CA GLU A 88 15.14 2.99 10.57
C GLU A 88 14.40 3.95 9.62
N ARG A 89 14.59 3.79 8.30
CA ARG A 89 13.83 4.56 7.29
C ARG A 89 12.33 4.32 7.41
N LEU A 90 11.91 3.07 7.55
CA LEU A 90 10.51 2.70 7.73
C LEU A 90 9.94 3.26 9.05
N ALA A 91 10.72 3.30 10.11
CA ALA A 91 10.28 3.91 11.38
C ALA A 91 9.91 5.38 11.18
N GLY A 92 10.74 6.16 10.49
CA GLY A 92 10.43 7.55 10.16
C GLY A 92 9.15 7.71 9.34
N TRP A 93 8.95 6.84 8.35
CA TRP A 93 7.71 6.83 7.57
C TRP A 93 6.48 6.50 8.42
N VAL A 94 6.56 5.50 9.30
CA VAL A 94 5.47 5.12 10.23
C VAL A 94 5.09 6.29 11.13
N ASP A 95 6.07 6.96 11.73
CA ASP A 95 5.85 8.10 12.61
C ASP A 95 5.21 9.29 11.86
N GLY A 96 5.66 9.53 10.63
CA GLY A 96 5.06 10.52 9.74
C GLY A 96 3.61 10.19 9.38
N MET A 97 3.32 8.94 9.02
CA MET A 97 1.96 8.49 8.71
C MET A 97 1.04 8.52 9.95
N HIS A 98 1.56 8.20 11.14
CA HIS A 98 0.81 8.37 12.38
C HIS A 98 0.42 9.85 12.60
N SER A 99 1.35 10.78 12.41
CA SER A 99 1.10 12.21 12.52
C SER A 99 0.06 12.72 11.52
N ALA A 100 0.13 12.23 10.27
CA ALA A 100 -0.86 12.53 9.24
C ALA A 100 -2.26 12.02 9.62
N TYR A 101 -2.35 10.79 10.12
CA TYR A 101 -3.60 10.20 10.55
C TYR A 101 -4.21 10.93 11.76
N GLN A 102 -3.41 11.35 12.73
CA GLN A 102 -3.89 12.17 13.84
C GLN A 102 -4.47 13.51 13.37
N ALA A 103 -3.87 14.12 12.33
CA ALA A 103 -4.35 15.39 11.80
C ALA A 103 -5.61 15.25 10.93
N PHE A 104 -5.76 14.14 10.20
CA PHE A 104 -6.85 13.86 9.27
C PHE A 104 -7.44 12.45 9.44
N PRO A 105 -8.03 12.10 10.61
CA PRO A 105 -8.43 10.72 10.90
C PRO A 105 -9.62 10.22 10.07
N LYS A 106 -10.30 11.11 9.34
CA LYS A 106 -11.42 10.78 8.46
C LYS A 106 -11.02 10.72 6.97
N ASP A 107 -9.79 11.07 6.65
CA ASP A 107 -9.29 10.95 5.29
C ASP A 107 -8.96 9.48 4.99
N LEU A 108 -9.60 8.93 3.97
CA LEU A 108 -9.50 7.49 3.67
C LEU A 108 -8.13 7.10 3.13
N GLU A 109 -7.50 7.97 2.33
CA GLU A 109 -6.16 7.71 1.81
C GLU A 109 -5.13 7.74 2.94
N ILE A 110 -5.17 8.76 3.80
CA ILE A 110 -4.28 8.84 4.96
C ILE A 110 -4.51 7.65 5.89
N ALA A 111 -5.76 7.29 6.18
CA ALA A 111 -6.08 6.15 7.04
C ALA A 111 -5.55 4.83 6.46
N THR A 112 -5.72 4.60 5.17
CA THR A 112 -5.24 3.36 4.53
C THR A 112 -3.72 3.30 4.43
N PHE A 113 -3.04 4.41 4.14
CA PHE A 113 -1.56 4.45 4.18
C PHE A 113 -1.00 4.36 5.60
N TYR A 114 -1.69 4.90 6.60
CA TYR A 114 -1.32 4.69 8.00
C TYR A 114 -1.43 3.20 8.37
N ALA A 115 -2.53 2.55 8.04
CA ALA A 115 -2.67 1.12 8.28
C ALA A 115 -1.60 0.30 7.54
N LEU A 116 -1.27 0.65 6.29
CA LEU A 116 -0.18 0.05 5.54
C LEU A 116 1.16 0.21 6.26
N SER A 117 1.44 1.38 6.83
CA SER A 117 2.67 1.64 7.59
C SER A 117 2.78 0.77 8.85
N LEU A 118 1.67 0.57 9.58
CA LEU A 118 1.61 -0.35 10.72
C LEU A 118 1.90 -1.80 10.30
N LEU A 119 1.31 -2.26 9.19
CA LEU A 119 1.54 -3.60 8.65
C LEU A 119 2.99 -3.79 8.20
N THR A 120 3.59 -2.76 7.62
CA THR A 120 5.01 -2.78 7.22
C THR A 120 5.92 -2.87 8.46
N LYS A 121 5.64 -2.08 9.50
CA LYS A 121 6.34 -2.16 10.79
C LYS A 121 6.21 -3.54 11.43
N ALA A 122 5.03 -4.15 11.33
CA ALA A 122 4.76 -5.47 11.91
C ALA A 122 5.61 -6.61 11.33
N LEU A 123 6.25 -6.42 10.17
CA LEU A 123 7.14 -7.43 9.58
C LEU A 123 8.36 -7.73 10.44
N SER A 124 8.83 -6.76 11.23
CA SER A 124 10.03 -6.88 12.07
C SER A 124 9.80 -6.57 13.56
N ALA A 125 8.55 -6.30 13.97
CA ALA A 125 8.23 -5.91 15.35
C ALA A 125 7.86 -7.11 16.24
N ASP A 126 8.23 -7.04 17.51
CA ASP A 126 7.85 -8.04 18.53
C ASP A 126 6.36 -7.93 18.89
N ASP A 127 5.80 -6.73 18.85
CA ASP A 127 4.39 -6.42 19.13
C ASP A 127 3.48 -6.50 17.88
N ARG A 128 3.89 -7.30 16.90
CA ARG A 128 3.21 -7.51 15.63
C ARG A 128 1.69 -7.64 15.74
N LYS A 129 1.21 -8.39 16.74
CA LYS A 129 -0.24 -8.59 16.94
C LYS A 129 -0.97 -7.28 17.27
N ALA A 130 -0.38 -6.39 18.05
CA ALA A 130 -0.98 -5.10 18.39
C ALA A 130 -1.06 -4.20 17.13
N LEU A 131 0.01 -4.16 16.34
CA LEU A 131 0.06 -3.40 15.09
C LEU A 131 -0.99 -3.89 14.07
N HIS A 132 -1.14 -5.21 13.91
CA HIS A 132 -2.17 -5.78 13.04
C HIS A 132 -3.58 -5.47 13.55
N ASN A 133 -3.82 -5.50 14.88
CA ASN A 133 -5.14 -5.16 15.45
C ASN A 133 -5.49 -3.70 15.19
N GLU A 134 -4.54 -2.79 15.36
CA GLU A 134 -4.75 -1.37 15.10
C GLU A 134 -5.02 -1.12 13.60
N ALA A 135 -4.20 -1.70 12.72
CA ALA A 135 -4.42 -1.63 11.28
C ALA A 135 -5.80 -2.15 10.87
N GLU A 136 -6.24 -3.30 11.42
CA GLU A 136 -7.57 -3.87 11.17
C GLU A 136 -8.69 -2.90 11.57
N GLN A 137 -8.60 -2.25 12.73
CA GLN A 137 -9.61 -1.29 13.20
C GLN A 137 -9.72 -0.07 12.28
N VAL A 138 -8.58 0.50 11.89
CA VAL A 138 -8.52 1.64 10.97
C VAL A 138 -9.13 1.26 9.62
N LEU A 139 -8.71 0.13 9.04
CA LEU A 139 -9.17 -0.34 7.73
C LEU A 139 -10.65 -0.73 7.72
N ARG A 140 -11.15 -1.33 8.79
CA ARG A 140 -12.57 -1.64 8.94
C ARG A 140 -13.43 -0.37 8.97
N THR A 141 -12.94 0.69 9.61
CA THR A 141 -13.61 2.00 9.62
C THR A 141 -13.61 2.62 8.22
N ALA A 142 -12.48 2.58 7.51
CA ALA A 142 -12.36 3.05 6.15
C ALA A 142 -13.28 2.26 5.19
N TRP A 143 -13.29 0.93 5.28
CA TRP A 143 -14.15 0.07 4.48
C TRP A 143 -15.65 0.32 4.71
N LYS A 144 -16.08 0.50 5.96
CA LYS A 144 -17.47 0.86 6.25
C LYS A 144 -17.89 2.19 5.65
N THR A 145 -16.95 3.13 5.52
CA THR A 145 -17.20 4.45 4.92
C THR A 145 -17.26 4.35 3.40
N GLN A 146 -16.35 3.59 2.79
CA GLN A 146 -16.28 3.36 1.35
C GLN A 146 -15.91 1.90 1.05
N PRO A 147 -16.89 0.99 0.90
CA PRO A 147 -16.64 -0.44 0.71
C PRO A 147 -15.85 -0.78 -0.57
N THR A 148 -15.79 0.12 -1.53
CA THR A 148 -15.04 -0.03 -2.80
C THR A 148 -13.66 0.59 -2.76
N HIS A 149 -13.20 1.11 -1.60
CA HIS A 149 -11.87 1.69 -1.50
C HIS A 149 -10.79 0.60 -1.60
N PRO A 150 -9.92 0.63 -2.64
CA PRO A 150 -9.00 -0.48 -2.93
C PRO A 150 -8.01 -0.75 -1.80
N GLY A 151 -7.46 0.29 -1.16
CA GLY A 151 -6.55 0.15 -0.02
C GLY A 151 -7.24 -0.43 1.21
N ALA A 152 -8.47 -0.01 1.50
CA ALA A 152 -9.22 -0.54 2.64
C ALA A 152 -9.48 -2.04 2.51
N VAL A 153 -9.81 -2.51 1.32
CA VAL A 153 -10.04 -3.95 1.06
C VAL A 153 -8.73 -4.72 1.07
N HIS A 154 -7.73 -4.28 0.31
CA HIS A 154 -6.47 -4.99 0.16
C HIS A 154 -5.74 -5.14 1.50
N TYR A 155 -5.53 -4.03 2.19
CA TYR A 155 -4.75 -4.03 3.43
C TYR A 155 -5.50 -4.72 4.59
N SER A 156 -6.85 -4.79 4.56
CA SER A 156 -7.61 -5.61 5.51
C SER A 156 -7.26 -7.08 5.43
N ILE A 157 -6.95 -7.60 4.24
CA ILE A 157 -6.48 -8.97 4.07
C ILE A 157 -5.15 -9.15 4.80
N HIS A 158 -4.17 -8.28 4.54
CA HIS A 158 -2.88 -8.33 5.23
C HIS A 158 -2.99 -8.14 6.75
N ALA A 159 -3.94 -7.34 7.21
CA ALA A 159 -4.17 -7.16 8.65
C ALA A 159 -4.73 -8.39 9.35
N THR A 160 -5.38 -9.32 8.61
CA THR A 160 -6.14 -10.43 9.18
C THR A 160 -5.70 -11.81 8.74
N ASP A 161 -4.75 -11.94 7.81
CA ASP A 161 -4.29 -13.23 7.30
C ASP A 161 -3.38 -14.00 8.26
N ALA A 162 -3.26 -13.53 9.51
CA ALA A 162 -2.47 -14.11 10.58
C ALA A 162 -3.29 -14.28 11.88
N ASP A 163 -2.72 -15.02 12.83
CA ASP A 163 -3.21 -15.15 14.22
C ASP A 163 -4.67 -15.64 14.36
N GLY A 164 -5.15 -16.43 13.38
CA GLY A 164 -6.52 -16.97 13.39
C GLY A 164 -7.62 -15.97 13.05
N ARG A 165 -7.27 -14.79 12.53
CA ARG A 165 -8.22 -13.69 12.27
C ARG A 165 -8.81 -13.65 10.86
N GLY A 166 -8.47 -14.63 10.00
CA GLY A 166 -8.97 -14.67 8.61
C GLY A 166 -10.49 -14.52 8.47
N GLY A 167 -11.25 -15.03 9.42
CA GLY A 167 -12.72 -14.86 9.46
C GLY A 167 -13.19 -13.41 9.48
N ASN A 168 -12.37 -12.48 9.98
CA ASN A 168 -12.72 -11.07 10.08
C ASN A 168 -12.77 -10.35 8.72
N ALA A 169 -12.12 -10.90 7.68
CA ALA A 169 -12.08 -10.30 6.36
C ALA A 169 -13.04 -10.94 5.35
N THR A 170 -13.80 -11.98 5.70
CA THR A 170 -14.65 -12.73 4.75
C THR A 170 -15.66 -11.85 4.01
N GLU A 171 -16.28 -10.89 4.70
CA GLU A 171 -17.21 -9.93 4.09
C GLU A 171 -16.47 -8.95 3.17
N ILE A 172 -15.28 -8.51 3.58
CA ILE A 172 -14.47 -7.54 2.86
C ILE A 172 -13.97 -8.14 1.54
N VAL A 173 -13.45 -9.37 1.54
CA VAL A 173 -12.91 -10.02 0.34
C VAL A 173 -13.98 -10.35 -0.70
N ALA A 174 -15.25 -10.50 -0.30
CA ALA A 174 -16.34 -10.76 -1.22
C ALA A 174 -16.57 -9.62 -2.23
N SER A 175 -16.15 -8.39 -1.91
CA SER A 175 -16.27 -7.22 -2.79
C SER A 175 -15.10 -7.07 -3.78
N TYR A 176 -14.04 -7.85 -3.64
CA TYR A 176 -12.77 -7.56 -4.33
C TYR A 176 -12.83 -7.76 -5.84
N THR A 177 -13.62 -8.72 -6.35
CA THR A 177 -13.81 -8.92 -7.81
C THR A 177 -14.41 -7.70 -8.51
N GLN A 178 -15.20 -6.89 -7.79
CA GLN A 178 -15.83 -5.69 -8.34
C GLN A 178 -14.89 -4.48 -8.38
N ILE A 179 -13.83 -4.51 -7.55
CA ILE A 179 -12.91 -3.38 -7.38
C ILE A 179 -11.78 -3.42 -8.41
N ALA A 180 -11.18 -4.57 -8.62
CA ALA A 180 -10.00 -4.72 -9.47
C ALA A 180 -9.99 -6.05 -10.26
N PRO A 181 -10.98 -6.29 -11.14
CA PRO A 181 -11.15 -7.57 -11.84
C PRO A 181 -10.02 -7.88 -12.82
N ASN A 182 -9.24 -6.89 -13.24
CA ASN A 182 -8.16 -7.03 -14.20
C ASN A 182 -6.77 -6.86 -13.57
N VAL A 183 -6.66 -6.97 -12.24
CA VAL A 183 -5.40 -6.86 -11.51
C VAL A 183 -5.05 -8.22 -10.90
N PRO A 184 -4.04 -8.94 -11.42
CA PRO A 184 -3.71 -10.29 -10.94
C PRO A 184 -3.50 -10.36 -9.44
N HIS A 185 -2.72 -9.43 -8.88
CA HIS A 185 -2.45 -9.39 -7.44
C HIS A 185 -3.73 -9.18 -6.61
N ALA A 186 -4.66 -8.33 -7.07
CA ALA A 186 -5.95 -8.14 -6.41
C ALA A 186 -6.79 -9.43 -6.37
N LEU A 187 -6.78 -10.19 -7.48
CA LEU A 187 -7.46 -11.49 -7.56
C LEU A 187 -6.77 -12.59 -6.74
N HIS A 188 -5.46 -12.47 -6.50
CA HIS A 188 -4.74 -13.38 -5.63
C HIS A 188 -5.07 -13.16 -4.14
N MET A 189 -5.27 -11.93 -3.72
CA MET A 189 -5.36 -11.55 -2.30
C MET A 189 -6.43 -12.29 -1.48
N PRO A 190 -7.66 -12.54 -1.98
CA PRO A 190 -8.64 -13.32 -1.24
C PRO A 190 -8.18 -14.73 -0.88
N SER A 191 -7.28 -15.32 -1.65
CA SER A 191 -6.75 -16.67 -1.38
C SER A 191 -6.02 -16.75 -0.02
N HIS A 192 -5.42 -15.65 0.45
CA HIS A 192 -4.82 -15.56 1.77
C HIS A 192 -5.82 -15.87 2.90
N ILE A 193 -7.03 -15.35 2.77
CA ILE A 193 -8.09 -15.56 3.77
C ILE A 193 -8.64 -16.99 3.67
N TYR A 194 -8.92 -17.46 2.46
CA TYR A 194 -9.50 -18.79 2.29
C TYR A 194 -8.54 -19.92 2.70
N VAL A 195 -7.22 -19.77 2.50
CA VAL A 195 -6.25 -20.74 3.02
C VAL A 195 -6.23 -20.77 4.56
N ARG A 196 -6.40 -19.61 5.23
CA ARG A 196 -6.50 -19.55 6.71
C ARG A 196 -7.77 -20.19 7.26
N LEU A 197 -8.83 -20.19 6.45
CA LEU A 197 -10.11 -20.79 6.80
C LEU A 197 -10.22 -22.27 6.41
N GLY A 198 -9.23 -22.82 5.68
CA GLY A 198 -9.27 -24.18 5.15
C GLY A 198 -10.25 -24.36 3.97
N ASP A 199 -10.71 -23.27 3.36
CA ASP A 199 -11.58 -23.29 2.17
C ASP A 199 -10.72 -23.40 0.89
N TRP A 200 -10.18 -24.59 0.70
CA TRP A 200 -9.28 -24.90 -0.42
C TRP A 200 -9.93 -24.69 -1.80
N PRO A 201 -11.21 -25.05 -2.03
CA PRO A 201 -11.85 -24.77 -3.31
C PRO A 201 -11.83 -23.29 -3.67
N LYS A 202 -12.27 -22.41 -2.78
CA LYS A 202 -12.24 -20.97 -3.04
C LYS A 202 -10.83 -20.42 -3.20
N MET A 203 -9.87 -20.92 -2.43
CA MET A 203 -8.46 -20.52 -2.56
C MET A 203 -7.94 -20.85 -3.98
N ILE A 204 -8.27 -22.03 -4.50
CA ILE A 204 -7.89 -22.45 -5.85
C ILE A 204 -8.58 -21.56 -6.91
N ASP A 205 -9.89 -21.35 -6.79
CA ASP A 205 -10.67 -20.54 -7.74
C ASP A 205 -10.11 -19.11 -7.87
N TRP A 206 -9.78 -18.47 -6.76
CA TRP A 206 -9.20 -17.13 -6.77
C TRP A 206 -7.81 -17.08 -7.41
N ASN A 207 -6.94 -18.05 -7.10
CA ASN A 207 -5.62 -18.12 -7.72
C ASN A 207 -5.67 -18.44 -9.21
N GLN A 208 -6.64 -19.26 -9.64
CA GLN A 208 -6.84 -19.54 -11.06
C GLN A 208 -7.25 -18.27 -11.81
N GLN A 209 -8.20 -17.49 -11.31
CA GLN A 209 -8.60 -16.21 -11.90
C GLN A 209 -7.39 -15.24 -11.98
N SER A 210 -6.58 -15.16 -10.91
CA SER A 210 -5.36 -14.37 -10.91
C SER A 210 -4.39 -14.80 -12.02
N ALA A 211 -4.16 -16.09 -12.17
CA ALA A 211 -3.26 -16.63 -13.19
C ALA A 211 -3.77 -16.39 -14.62
N GLU A 212 -5.07 -16.51 -14.87
CA GLU A 212 -5.70 -16.22 -16.16
C GLU A 212 -5.52 -14.76 -16.55
N VAL A 213 -5.76 -13.82 -15.62
CA VAL A 213 -5.56 -12.40 -15.88
C VAL A 213 -4.07 -12.06 -16.08
N ALA A 214 -3.18 -12.67 -15.29
CA ALA A 214 -1.74 -12.47 -15.47
C ALA A 214 -1.25 -12.93 -16.84
N ALA A 215 -1.72 -14.08 -17.31
CA ALA A 215 -1.40 -14.62 -18.64
C ALA A 215 -1.89 -13.71 -19.78
N ALA A 216 -3.04 -13.06 -19.59
CA ALA A 216 -3.59 -12.14 -20.58
C ALA A 216 -2.83 -10.81 -20.69
N ILE A 217 -2.20 -10.36 -19.59
CA ILE A 217 -1.42 -9.11 -19.53
C ILE A 217 0.01 -9.32 -20.05
N SER A 218 0.59 -10.50 -19.86
CA SER A 218 1.91 -10.87 -20.33
C SER A 218 1.77 -11.68 -21.61
N PRO A 219 1.78 -11.05 -22.80
CA PRO A 219 1.83 -11.82 -24.04
C PRO A 219 3.11 -12.65 -24.01
N SER A 220 2.98 -13.97 -24.11
CA SER A 220 4.10 -14.89 -24.19
C SER A 220 5.06 -14.40 -25.26
N SER A 221 6.27 -14.01 -24.87
CA SER A 221 7.41 -13.95 -25.77
C SER A 221 7.69 -15.40 -26.22
N HIS A 222 7.11 -15.77 -27.35
CA HIS A 222 7.51 -16.95 -28.11
C HIS A 222 8.76 -16.68 -28.89
#